data_8b0a57dab11bacc7160858f61f957917
#
_entry.id   8b0a57dab11bacc7160858f61f957917
#
_cell.length_a   1.000
_cell.length_b   1.000
_cell.length_c   1.000
_cell.angle_alpha   90.00
_cell.angle_beta   90.00
_cell.angle_gamma   90.00
#
_symmetry.space_group_name_H-M   'P 1'
#
loop_
_entity.id
_entity.type
_entity.pdbx_description
1 polymer ?
#
loop_
_entity_poly.entity_id
_entity_poly.type
_entity_poly.pdbx_seq_one_letter_code
_entity_poly.pdbx_strand_id
1 'polypeptide(L)'
;LEFRRVLFRSGGKPRIVACPASPSLKAFVQTLVQRAEAIRNGDVKPNEDNMLAITTDGRKAALDFRLVAPLACFDENGKVAACVREVHAIWQRTTDFRGAQLVFCDLSSPKGGKSFSVYDDLRDRLIGAGIPEKEIAFVHDAETDVQKATLFKAVREGRVRVLLGSTAKMGVGTNVQTRLTALHHLDAPWRPCDVEQREGRILRQGNECEEVEVFRYVTEGSFDSYMWQTLETKARFIAQVMKGDQGIRSLEDVELAALSYAEVKALASGNPLVIEKAGVDAEVAKLSTLFSVWRNQRYANESEVGRLPMMIEALEKKVALYAWDAARIEPQTM
;
A
#
# COMPACT_ATOMS: atom_id res chain seq x y z
N LEU A 1 -37.28 -0.09 -5.41
CA LEU A 1 -36.02 0.66 -5.63
C LEU A 1 -35.02 -0.30 -6.27
N GLU A 2 -34.93 -0.27 -7.60
CA GLU A 2 -33.89 -0.99 -8.33
C GLU A 2 -32.52 -0.41 -7.92
N PHE A 3 -31.70 -1.24 -7.31
CA PHE A 3 -30.32 -0.91 -7.00
C PHE A 3 -29.52 -0.91 -8.31
N ARG A 4 -29.36 0.24 -8.97
CA ARG A 4 -28.43 0.39 -10.09
C ARG A 4 -27.02 0.07 -9.59
N ARG A 5 -26.45 -1.03 -10.03
CA ARG A 5 -25.04 -1.36 -9.82
C ARG A 5 -24.22 -0.50 -10.79
N VAL A 6 -23.36 0.34 -10.24
CA VAL A 6 -22.35 1.04 -11.03
C VAL A 6 -21.34 0.00 -11.53
N LEU A 7 -21.13 -0.07 -12.85
CA LEU A 7 -20.22 -1.01 -13.48
C LEU A 7 -18.93 -0.32 -13.90
N PHE A 8 -17.83 -1.06 -13.83
CA PHE A 8 -16.59 -0.60 -14.47
C PHE A 8 -16.72 -0.69 -15.99
N ARG A 9 -16.39 0.39 -16.71
CA ARG A 9 -16.40 0.44 -18.18
C ARG A 9 -15.45 -0.60 -18.81
N SER A 10 -14.39 -1.00 -18.11
CA SER A 10 -13.39 -1.98 -18.54
C SER A 10 -13.72 -3.43 -18.12
N GLY A 11 -15.00 -3.80 -18.01
CA GLY A 11 -15.39 -5.17 -17.63
C GLY A 11 -15.03 -5.55 -16.19
N GLY A 12 -15.06 -4.59 -15.27
CA GLY A 12 -14.84 -4.83 -13.84
C GLY A 12 -13.39 -4.70 -13.38
N LYS A 13 -12.46 -4.25 -14.24
CA LYS A 13 -11.03 -4.10 -13.89
C LYS A 13 -10.54 -2.67 -14.04
N PRO A 14 -9.62 -2.19 -13.19
CA PRO A 14 -8.94 -0.92 -13.39
C PRO A 14 -8.14 -0.90 -14.70
N ARG A 15 -8.11 0.24 -15.37
CA ARG A 15 -7.25 0.47 -16.54
C ARG A 15 -5.86 0.84 -16.07
N ILE A 16 -4.87 0.03 -16.43
CA ILE A 16 -3.46 0.30 -16.14
C ILE A 16 -2.90 1.19 -17.23
N VAL A 17 -2.36 2.34 -16.84
CA VAL A 17 -1.63 3.27 -17.70
C VAL A 17 -0.15 3.10 -17.43
N ALA A 18 0.52 2.30 -18.24
CA ALA A 18 1.95 2.07 -18.15
C ALA A 18 2.73 3.25 -18.76
N CYS A 19 3.68 3.79 -18.01
CA CYS A 19 4.57 4.87 -18.42
C CYS A 19 6.01 4.36 -18.41
N PRO A 20 6.82 4.66 -19.44
CA PRO A 20 8.19 4.20 -19.49
C PRO A 20 9.04 4.92 -18.42
N ALA A 21 9.99 4.20 -17.81
CA ALA A 21 10.95 4.83 -16.91
C ALA A 21 11.96 5.67 -17.69
N SER A 22 12.10 6.95 -17.31
CA SER A 22 13.10 7.84 -17.89
C SER A 22 14.54 7.35 -17.60
N PRO A 23 15.54 7.72 -18.44
CA PRO A 23 16.93 7.40 -18.16
C PRO A 23 17.42 7.91 -16.79
N SER A 24 16.97 9.09 -16.37
CA SER A 24 17.29 9.68 -15.08
C SER A 24 16.72 8.86 -13.92
N LEU A 25 15.49 8.37 -14.05
CA LEU A 25 14.87 7.48 -13.05
C LEU A 25 15.65 6.16 -12.95
N LYS A 26 16.00 5.54 -14.07
CA LYS A 26 16.79 4.30 -14.10
C LYS A 26 18.15 4.47 -13.40
N ALA A 27 18.87 5.57 -13.69
CA ALA A 27 20.12 5.89 -13.03
C ALA A 27 19.92 6.10 -11.51
N PHE A 28 18.86 6.80 -11.10
CA PHE A 28 18.54 7.02 -9.70
C PHE A 28 18.24 5.72 -8.96
N VAL A 29 17.50 4.79 -9.57
CA VAL A 29 17.25 3.47 -8.96
C VAL A 29 18.56 2.73 -8.68
N GLN A 30 19.60 2.87 -9.53
CA GLN A 30 20.93 2.31 -9.24
C GLN A 30 21.58 2.95 -8.01
N THR A 31 21.42 4.25 -7.80
CA THR A 31 21.92 4.90 -6.56
C THR A 31 21.18 4.39 -5.32
N LEU A 32 19.89 4.08 -5.42
CA LEU A 32 19.13 3.50 -4.31
C LEU A 32 19.64 2.10 -3.93
N VAL A 33 20.09 1.31 -4.92
CA VAL A 33 20.77 0.02 -4.66
C VAL A 33 22.06 0.22 -3.87
N GLN A 34 22.90 1.17 -4.29
CA GLN A 34 24.14 1.47 -3.58
C GLN A 34 23.88 1.91 -2.14
N ARG A 35 22.88 2.75 -1.91
CA ARG A 35 22.45 3.13 -0.55
C ARG A 35 21.97 1.91 0.26
N ALA A 36 21.19 1.05 -0.34
CA ALA A 36 20.72 -0.18 0.31
C ALA A 36 21.86 -1.16 0.63
N GLU A 37 22.90 -1.24 -0.21
CA GLU A 37 24.12 -2.01 0.06
C GLU A 37 24.90 -1.43 1.24
N ALA A 38 25.08 -0.12 1.30
CA ALA A 38 25.76 0.56 2.43
C ALA A 38 25.02 0.31 3.76
N ILE A 39 23.67 0.38 3.78
CA ILE A 39 22.88 0.07 4.96
C ILE A 39 23.08 -1.40 5.38
N ARG A 40 23.01 -2.33 4.42
CA ARG A 40 23.18 -3.77 4.69
C ARG A 40 24.57 -4.09 5.26
N ASN A 41 25.62 -3.42 4.80
CA ASN A 41 26.97 -3.60 5.27
C ASN A 41 27.24 -2.93 6.62
N GLY A 42 26.33 -2.08 7.09
CA GLY A 42 26.48 -1.32 8.33
C GLY A 42 27.36 -0.06 8.18
N ASP A 43 27.58 0.40 6.94
CA ASP A 43 28.43 1.57 6.64
C ASP A 43 27.73 2.89 6.97
N VAL A 44 26.40 2.86 7.18
CA VAL A 44 25.56 4.04 7.43
C VAL A 44 24.70 3.82 8.67
N LYS A 45 24.57 4.84 9.51
CA LYS A 45 23.72 4.76 10.72
C LYS A 45 22.23 4.86 10.36
N PRO A 46 21.33 4.18 11.10
CA PRO A 46 19.89 4.18 10.81
C PRO A 46 19.22 5.57 10.83
N ASN A 47 19.82 6.55 11.52
CA ASN A 47 19.36 7.93 11.56
C ASN A 47 19.84 8.78 10.37
N GLU A 48 20.85 8.34 9.65
CA GLU A 48 21.37 9.00 8.45
C GLU A 48 20.67 8.50 7.20
N ASP A 49 20.50 7.18 7.07
CA ASP A 49 19.74 6.56 5.99
C ASP A 49 19.15 5.20 6.44
N ASN A 50 18.03 4.80 5.83
CA ASN A 50 17.36 3.53 6.15
C ASN A 50 16.49 3.06 4.97
N MET A 51 16.07 1.79 5.01
CA MET A 51 15.28 1.18 3.93
C MET A 51 13.94 1.87 3.70
N LEU A 52 13.34 2.50 4.74
CA LEU A 52 12.10 3.26 4.60
C LEU A 52 12.32 4.56 3.80
N ALA A 53 13.44 5.27 4.06
CA ALA A 53 13.83 6.46 3.31
C ALA A 53 14.07 6.10 1.83
N ILE A 54 14.84 5.03 1.56
CA ILE A 54 15.08 4.52 0.20
C ILE A 54 13.76 4.19 -0.52
N THR A 55 12.84 3.48 0.16
CA THR A 55 11.54 3.13 -0.40
C THR A 55 10.71 4.38 -0.71
N THR A 56 10.73 5.35 0.19
CA THR A 56 10.01 6.62 0.01
C THR A 56 10.57 7.43 -1.15
N ASP A 57 11.89 7.54 -1.27
CA ASP A 57 12.56 8.22 -2.36
C ASP A 57 12.29 7.53 -3.71
N GLY A 58 12.35 6.20 -3.73
CA GLY A 58 12.03 5.41 -4.93
C GLY A 58 10.58 5.60 -5.39
N ARG A 59 9.63 5.65 -4.47
CA ARG A 59 8.21 5.93 -4.77
C ARG A 59 7.98 7.35 -5.27
N LYS A 60 8.64 8.35 -4.64
CA LYS A 60 8.59 9.75 -5.08
C LYS A 60 9.18 9.90 -6.49
N ALA A 61 10.34 9.29 -6.74
CA ALA A 61 10.99 9.32 -8.05
C ALA A 61 10.13 8.65 -9.14
N ALA A 62 9.43 7.57 -8.80
CA ALA A 62 8.50 6.90 -9.70
C ALA A 62 7.21 7.70 -9.95
N LEU A 63 6.78 8.54 -9.00
CA LEU A 63 5.64 9.45 -9.20
C LEU A 63 6.03 10.60 -10.13
N ASP A 64 7.06 11.35 -9.74
CA ASP A 64 7.66 12.43 -10.54
C ASP A 64 9.09 12.66 -10.07
N PHE A 65 10.04 12.58 -11.01
CA PHE A 65 11.46 12.65 -10.67
C PHE A 65 11.85 13.98 -10.02
N ARG A 66 11.13 15.06 -10.27
CA ARG A 66 11.32 16.39 -9.67
C ARG A 66 11.08 16.41 -8.14
N LEU A 67 10.41 15.41 -7.57
CA LEU A 67 10.24 15.27 -6.11
C LEU A 67 11.53 14.90 -5.38
N VAL A 68 12.49 14.28 -6.08
CA VAL A 68 13.82 13.89 -5.56
C VAL A 68 14.95 14.70 -6.19
N ALA A 69 14.74 15.26 -7.36
CA ALA A 69 15.67 16.10 -8.10
C ALA A 69 14.95 17.35 -8.62
N PRO A 70 14.78 18.40 -7.79
CA PRO A 70 13.94 19.57 -8.13
C PRO A 70 14.34 20.32 -9.40
N LEU A 71 15.58 20.19 -9.85
CA LEU A 71 16.09 20.80 -11.09
C LEU A 71 15.91 19.91 -12.33
N ALA A 72 15.34 18.72 -12.18
CA ALA A 72 15.08 17.84 -13.34
C ALA A 72 14.01 18.44 -14.26
N CYS A 73 14.10 18.14 -15.55
CA CYS A 73 13.06 18.50 -16.50
C CYS A 73 11.80 17.67 -16.31
N PHE A 74 10.67 18.21 -16.70
CA PHE A 74 9.42 17.48 -16.76
C PHE A 74 9.51 16.33 -17.78
N ASP A 75 8.94 15.19 -17.41
CA ASP A 75 8.85 14.02 -18.28
C ASP A 75 7.48 13.99 -18.98
N GLU A 76 7.46 14.32 -20.27
CA GLU A 76 6.25 14.31 -21.12
C GLU A 76 5.66 12.89 -21.29
N ASN A 77 6.42 11.84 -21.03
CA ASN A 77 5.99 10.44 -21.08
C ASN A 77 5.69 9.87 -19.68
N GLY A 78 5.90 10.69 -18.64
CA GLY A 78 5.70 10.29 -17.25
C GLY A 78 4.21 10.24 -16.84
N LYS A 79 3.99 9.75 -15.62
CA LYS A 79 2.64 9.55 -15.06
C LYS A 79 1.81 10.84 -14.99
N VAL A 80 2.43 11.95 -14.61
CA VAL A 80 1.72 13.24 -14.51
C VAL A 80 1.21 13.67 -15.87
N ALA A 81 2.03 13.58 -16.92
CA ALA A 81 1.62 13.89 -18.29
C ALA A 81 0.51 12.95 -18.78
N ALA A 82 0.61 11.64 -18.47
CA ALA A 82 -0.42 10.68 -18.82
C ALA A 82 -1.74 10.98 -18.09
N CYS A 83 -1.67 11.35 -16.80
CA CYS A 83 -2.84 11.74 -16.02
C CYS A 83 -3.51 12.98 -16.60
N VAL A 84 -2.76 14.01 -16.98
CA VAL A 84 -3.31 15.21 -17.66
C VAL A 84 -4.08 14.82 -18.90
N ARG A 85 -3.50 13.98 -19.78
CA ARG A 85 -4.16 13.53 -21.01
C ARG A 85 -5.48 12.81 -20.76
N GLU A 86 -5.50 11.83 -19.82
CA GLU A 86 -6.70 11.06 -19.51
C GLU A 86 -7.76 11.93 -18.83
N VAL A 87 -7.39 12.75 -17.85
CA VAL A 87 -8.31 13.68 -17.18
C VAL A 87 -8.94 14.65 -18.18
N HIS A 88 -8.13 15.25 -19.07
CA HIS A 88 -8.62 16.17 -20.09
C HIS A 88 -9.57 15.47 -21.09
N ALA A 89 -9.21 14.29 -21.59
CA ALA A 89 -10.06 13.53 -22.51
C ALA A 89 -11.43 13.17 -21.87
N ILE A 90 -11.45 12.78 -20.60
CA ILE A 90 -12.68 12.51 -19.87
C ILE A 90 -13.47 13.80 -19.63
N TRP A 91 -12.79 14.88 -19.24
CA TRP A 91 -13.42 16.19 -19.08
C TRP A 91 -14.12 16.64 -20.34
N GLN A 92 -13.50 16.51 -21.51
CA GLN A 92 -14.12 16.86 -22.79
C GLN A 92 -15.35 15.99 -23.09
N ARG A 93 -15.23 14.66 -23.04
CA ARG A 93 -16.33 13.75 -23.43
C ARG A 93 -17.51 13.77 -22.46
N THR A 94 -17.33 14.29 -21.24
CA THR A 94 -18.37 14.37 -20.21
C THR A 94 -18.89 15.80 -19.99
N THR A 95 -18.68 16.67 -20.97
CA THR A 95 -19.05 18.10 -20.86
C THR A 95 -20.55 18.29 -20.72
N ASP A 96 -21.37 17.53 -21.45
CA ASP A 96 -22.83 17.70 -21.48
C ASP A 96 -23.49 17.49 -20.12
N PHE A 97 -23.06 16.48 -19.35
CA PHE A 97 -23.59 16.21 -18.02
C PHE A 97 -22.65 16.66 -16.88
N ARG A 98 -21.53 17.34 -17.21
CA ARG A 98 -20.54 17.86 -16.26
C ARG A 98 -19.99 16.79 -15.32
N GLY A 99 -19.53 15.68 -15.89
CA GLY A 99 -18.92 14.57 -15.15
C GLY A 99 -17.72 15.02 -14.32
N ALA A 100 -17.62 14.48 -13.11
CA ALA A 100 -16.53 14.77 -12.18
C ALA A 100 -15.53 13.61 -12.08
N GLN A 101 -14.29 13.92 -11.71
CA GLN A 101 -13.18 12.98 -11.60
C GLN A 101 -12.45 13.17 -10.28
N LEU A 102 -11.98 12.08 -9.68
CA LEU A 102 -11.12 12.10 -8.49
C LEU A 102 -9.69 11.74 -8.86
N VAL A 103 -8.73 12.51 -8.39
CA VAL A 103 -7.30 12.20 -8.53
C VAL A 103 -6.70 12.01 -7.14
N PHE A 104 -6.22 10.81 -6.86
CA PHE A 104 -5.57 10.46 -5.61
C PHE A 104 -4.05 10.52 -5.74
N CYS A 105 -3.42 11.27 -4.84
CA CYS A 105 -1.96 11.35 -4.70
C CYS A 105 -1.60 11.55 -3.23
N ASP A 106 -0.86 10.60 -2.64
CA ASP A 106 -0.43 10.64 -1.24
C ASP A 106 1.03 11.09 -1.07
N LEU A 107 1.88 10.87 -2.09
CA LEU A 107 3.32 11.15 -2.03
C LEU A 107 3.68 12.63 -2.19
N SER A 108 2.74 13.44 -2.62
CA SER A 108 2.90 14.89 -2.72
C SER A 108 1.68 15.57 -2.11
N SER A 109 1.83 16.80 -1.71
CA SER A 109 0.73 17.65 -1.19
C SER A 109 0.91 19.07 -1.72
N PRO A 110 -0.15 19.88 -1.78
CA PRO A 110 -0.04 21.28 -2.20
C PRO A 110 1.00 22.03 -1.38
N LYS A 111 1.83 22.83 -2.00
CA LYS A 111 2.91 23.62 -1.36
C LYS A 111 2.68 25.13 -1.45
N GLY A 112 1.65 25.57 -2.18
CA GLY A 112 1.35 26.99 -2.35
C GLY A 112 2.50 27.78 -2.98
N GLY A 113 3.21 27.18 -3.93
CA GLY A 113 4.33 27.78 -4.65
C GLY A 113 5.66 27.87 -3.89
N LYS A 114 5.75 27.39 -2.65
CA LYS A 114 7.00 27.42 -1.85
C LYS A 114 8.05 26.40 -2.30
N SER A 115 7.61 25.29 -2.87
CA SER A 115 8.46 24.24 -3.44
C SER A 115 7.66 23.42 -4.44
N PHE A 116 8.34 22.63 -5.27
CA PHE A 116 7.66 21.76 -6.23
C PHE A 116 6.64 20.84 -5.56
N SER A 117 5.44 20.79 -6.15
CA SER A 117 4.35 19.91 -5.78
C SER A 117 3.68 19.36 -7.02
N VAL A 118 3.42 18.06 -7.03
CA VAL A 118 2.67 17.40 -8.12
C VAL A 118 1.24 17.95 -8.22
N TYR A 119 0.63 18.36 -7.11
CA TYR A 119 -0.71 18.97 -7.10
C TYR A 119 -0.73 20.27 -7.89
N ASP A 120 0.21 21.16 -7.59
CA ASP A 120 0.28 22.48 -8.25
C ASP A 120 0.64 22.32 -9.73
N ASP A 121 1.62 21.47 -10.07
CA ASP A 121 2.02 21.19 -11.46
C ASP A 121 0.88 20.55 -12.26
N LEU A 122 0.15 19.58 -11.66
CA LEU A 122 -0.99 18.93 -12.32
C LEU A 122 -2.12 19.94 -12.60
N ARG A 123 -2.45 20.79 -11.64
CA ARG A 123 -3.45 21.87 -11.82
C ARG A 123 -3.04 22.78 -12.95
N ASP A 124 -1.80 23.28 -12.94
CA ASP A 124 -1.33 24.25 -13.93
C ASP A 124 -1.34 23.64 -15.36
N ARG A 125 -0.99 22.35 -15.47
CA ARG A 125 -1.07 21.63 -16.75
C ARG A 125 -2.50 21.37 -17.22
N LEU A 126 -3.41 21.08 -16.32
CA LEU A 126 -4.83 20.92 -16.64
C LEU A 126 -5.43 22.25 -17.10
N ILE A 127 -5.05 23.37 -16.48
CA ILE A 127 -5.43 24.72 -16.92
C ILE A 127 -4.84 24.99 -18.31
N GLY A 128 -3.56 24.68 -18.52
CA GLY A 128 -2.88 24.80 -19.80
C GLY A 128 -3.52 23.94 -20.92
N ALA A 129 -4.11 22.80 -20.56
CA ALA A 129 -4.87 21.95 -21.46
C ALA A 129 -6.29 22.48 -21.77
N GLY A 130 -6.75 23.56 -21.10
CA GLY A 130 -8.02 24.22 -21.35
C GLY A 130 -9.13 23.96 -20.33
N ILE A 131 -8.84 23.27 -19.21
CA ILE A 131 -9.80 23.10 -18.12
C ILE A 131 -9.83 24.39 -17.30
N PRO A 132 -11.00 25.02 -17.10
CA PRO A 132 -11.11 26.24 -16.30
C PRO A 132 -10.64 26.02 -14.84
N GLU A 133 -9.83 26.90 -14.30
CA GLU A 133 -9.31 26.83 -12.94
C GLU A 133 -10.41 26.58 -11.88
N LYS A 134 -11.55 27.24 -12.02
CA LYS A 134 -12.72 27.07 -11.13
C LYS A 134 -13.33 25.65 -11.13
N GLU A 135 -12.99 24.83 -12.10
CA GLU A 135 -13.45 23.44 -12.21
C GLU A 135 -12.45 22.45 -11.59
N ILE A 136 -11.29 22.93 -11.11
CA ILE A 136 -10.25 22.14 -10.45
C ILE A 136 -10.18 22.58 -9.00
N ALA A 137 -10.11 21.63 -8.05
CA ALA A 137 -10.01 21.96 -6.64
C ALA A 137 -9.15 20.92 -5.89
N PHE A 138 -8.54 21.36 -4.80
CA PHE A 138 -7.83 20.48 -3.87
C PHE A 138 -8.65 20.31 -2.59
N VAL A 139 -8.79 19.09 -2.10
CA VAL A 139 -9.45 18.85 -0.80
C VAL A 139 -8.66 19.49 0.33
N HIS A 140 -7.36 19.69 0.14
CA HIS A 140 -6.48 20.32 1.12
C HIS A 140 -6.83 21.79 1.40
N ASP A 141 -7.43 22.49 0.45
CA ASP A 141 -7.83 23.90 0.60
C ASP A 141 -9.09 24.06 1.48
N ALA A 142 -9.81 22.96 1.75
CA ALA A 142 -10.95 22.94 2.64
C ALA A 142 -10.51 22.46 4.03
N GLU A 143 -10.22 23.40 4.93
CA GLU A 143 -9.73 23.09 6.27
C GLU A 143 -10.85 22.70 7.24
N THR A 144 -12.00 23.39 7.13
CA THR A 144 -13.16 23.15 8.00
C THR A 144 -14.17 22.19 7.36
N ASP A 145 -14.99 21.55 8.19
CA ASP A 145 -16.04 20.63 7.71
C ASP A 145 -17.10 21.37 6.86
N VAL A 146 -17.36 22.63 7.15
CA VAL A 146 -18.28 23.48 6.36
C VAL A 146 -17.70 23.73 4.96
N GLN A 147 -16.39 24.04 4.87
CA GLN A 147 -15.70 24.21 3.59
C GLN A 147 -15.69 22.92 2.79
N LYS A 148 -15.42 21.78 3.43
CA LYS A 148 -15.48 20.45 2.79
C LYS A 148 -16.88 20.14 2.27
N ALA A 149 -17.93 20.39 3.08
CA ALA A 149 -19.30 20.18 2.65
C ALA A 149 -19.66 21.03 1.43
N THR A 150 -19.22 22.29 1.40
CA THR A 150 -19.42 23.21 0.27
C THR A 150 -18.68 22.73 -0.97
N LEU A 151 -17.42 22.31 -0.84
CA LEU A 151 -16.60 21.76 -1.92
C LEU A 151 -17.25 20.49 -2.49
N PHE A 152 -17.65 19.54 -1.65
CA PHE A 152 -18.28 18.29 -2.08
C PHE A 152 -19.65 18.52 -2.74
N LYS A 153 -20.40 19.54 -2.30
CA LYS A 153 -21.59 19.99 -2.99
C LYS A 153 -21.26 20.51 -4.39
N ALA A 154 -20.21 21.33 -4.52
CA ALA A 154 -19.76 21.82 -5.83
C ALA A 154 -19.36 20.71 -6.80
N VAL A 155 -18.77 19.62 -6.30
CA VAL A 155 -18.45 18.43 -7.11
C VAL A 155 -19.73 17.70 -7.54
N ARG A 156 -20.68 17.47 -6.64
CA ARG A 156 -21.98 16.82 -6.98
C ARG A 156 -22.79 17.62 -8.01
N GLU A 157 -22.68 18.93 -7.96
CA GLU A 157 -23.36 19.82 -8.91
C GLU A 157 -22.59 19.98 -10.23
N GLY A 158 -21.39 19.39 -10.36
CA GLY A 158 -20.53 19.52 -11.52
C GLY A 158 -19.91 20.90 -11.70
N ARG A 159 -19.89 21.75 -10.65
CA ARG A 159 -19.16 23.04 -10.67
C ARG A 159 -17.66 22.80 -10.57
N VAL A 160 -17.24 21.84 -9.74
CA VAL A 160 -15.89 21.30 -9.68
C VAL A 160 -15.91 19.95 -10.36
N ARG A 161 -15.10 19.79 -11.39
CA ARG A 161 -15.07 18.58 -12.22
C ARG A 161 -13.80 17.76 -12.03
N VAL A 162 -12.74 18.32 -11.46
CA VAL A 162 -11.51 17.62 -11.11
C VAL A 162 -11.20 17.92 -9.65
N LEU A 163 -11.27 16.90 -8.81
CA LEU A 163 -10.99 16.99 -7.38
C LEU A 163 -9.73 16.19 -7.06
N LEU A 164 -8.67 16.88 -6.60
CA LEU A 164 -7.43 16.24 -6.17
C LEU A 164 -7.38 16.12 -4.65
N GLY A 165 -6.89 15.00 -4.15
CA GLY A 165 -6.71 14.82 -2.73
C GLY A 165 -5.91 13.57 -2.36
N SER A 166 -5.54 13.49 -1.08
CA SER A 166 -4.90 12.32 -0.51
C SER A 166 -5.93 11.33 0.04
N THR A 167 -5.52 10.08 0.22
CA THR A 167 -6.35 9.06 0.88
C THR A 167 -6.83 9.54 2.25
N ALA A 168 -5.95 10.16 3.03
CA ALA A 168 -6.29 10.67 4.36
C ALA A 168 -7.38 11.76 4.34
N LYS A 169 -7.35 12.65 3.34
CA LYS A 169 -8.30 13.77 3.22
C LYS A 169 -9.60 13.39 2.54
N MET A 170 -9.58 12.46 1.58
CA MET A 170 -10.74 11.98 0.83
C MET A 170 -11.24 10.60 1.27
N GLY A 171 -10.50 9.89 2.11
CA GLY A 171 -10.81 8.52 2.52
C GLY A 171 -12.03 8.41 3.44
N VAL A 172 -12.36 9.43 4.25
CA VAL A 172 -13.46 9.39 5.22
C VAL A 172 -14.44 10.54 4.94
N GLY A 173 -15.75 10.25 5.00
CA GLY A 173 -16.81 11.27 4.95
C GLY A 173 -17.04 11.94 3.58
N THR A 174 -16.28 11.61 2.54
CA THR A 174 -16.42 12.21 1.21
C THR A 174 -17.63 11.65 0.48
N ASN A 175 -18.66 12.46 0.30
CA ASN A 175 -19.90 12.11 -0.40
C ASN A 175 -20.00 12.93 -1.69
N VAL A 176 -19.32 12.48 -2.77
CA VAL A 176 -19.19 13.22 -4.05
C VAL A 176 -19.60 12.39 -5.27
N GLN A 177 -20.15 11.18 -5.06
CA GLN A 177 -20.32 10.16 -6.11
C GLN A 177 -21.29 10.53 -7.24
N THR A 178 -22.22 11.46 -7.05
CA THR A 178 -23.37 11.69 -7.94
C THR A 178 -23.00 11.76 -9.44
N ARG A 179 -21.91 12.45 -9.78
CA ARG A 179 -21.44 12.65 -11.16
C ARG A 179 -20.04 12.10 -11.40
N LEU A 180 -19.55 11.19 -10.54
CA LEU A 180 -18.21 10.65 -10.71
C LEU A 180 -18.15 9.69 -11.90
N THR A 181 -17.30 10.03 -12.87
CA THR A 181 -17.07 9.25 -14.09
C THR A 181 -15.75 8.52 -14.09
N ALA A 182 -14.75 9.08 -13.40
CA ALA A 182 -13.43 8.48 -13.33
C ALA A 182 -12.74 8.71 -11.99
N LEU A 183 -11.85 7.78 -11.66
CA LEU A 183 -10.96 7.84 -10.52
C LEU A 183 -9.54 7.49 -10.96
N HIS A 184 -8.58 8.32 -10.56
CA HIS A 184 -7.19 8.20 -10.96
C HIS A 184 -6.32 7.93 -9.71
N HIS A 185 -5.66 6.78 -9.68
CA HIS A 185 -4.61 6.47 -8.71
C HIS A 185 -3.26 6.91 -9.29
N LEU A 186 -2.82 8.11 -8.97
CA LEU A 186 -1.54 8.63 -9.46
C LEU A 186 -0.35 7.97 -8.74
N ASP A 187 -0.57 7.54 -7.50
CA ASP A 187 0.35 6.72 -6.73
C ASP A 187 -0.34 5.50 -6.10
N ALA A 188 0.46 4.47 -5.79
CA ALA A 188 0.00 3.30 -5.06
C ALA A 188 -0.06 3.63 -3.56
N PRO A 189 -1.17 3.37 -2.85
CA PRO A 189 -1.21 3.50 -1.40
C PRO A 189 -0.38 2.40 -0.71
N TRP A 190 -0.29 2.45 0.63
CA TRP A 190 0.44 1.44 1.38
C TRP A 190 -0.35 0.16 1.65
N ARG A 191 -1.67 0.27 1.79
CA ARG A 191 -2.52 -0.83 2.25
C ARG A 191 -3.60 -1.15 1.22
N PRO A 192 -3.99 -2.43 1.07
CA PRO A 192 -5.10 -2.83 0.19
C PRO A 192 -6.41 -2.13 0.54
N CYS A 193 -6.71 -1.95 1.83
CA CYS A 193 -7.92 -1.25 2.27
C CYS A 193 -7.97 0.22 1.81
N ASP A 194 -6.82 0.88 1.61
CA ASP A 194 -6.79 2.24 1.08
C ASP A 194 -7.20 2.26 -0.41
N VAL A 195 -6.86 1.23 -1.18
CA VAL A 195 -7.36 1.06 -2.57
C VAL A 195 -8.87 0.91 -2.57
N GLU A 196 -9.40 0.01 -1.73
CA GLU A 196 -10.84 -0.21 -1.59
C GLU A 196 -11.57 1.05 -1.13
N GLN A 197 -11.00 1.80 -0.19
CA GLN A 197 -11.55 3.08 0.26
C GLN A 197 -11.60 4.12 -0.86
N ARG A 198 -10.52 4.26 -1.65
CA ARG A 198 -10.50 5.16 -2.81
C ARG A 198 -11.55 4.76 -3.84
N GLU A 199 -11.55 3.50 -4.27
CA GLU A 199 -12.47 2.96 -5.29
C GLU A 199 -13.92 2.95 -4.80
N GLY A 200 -14.16 2.71 -3.51
CA GLY A 200 -15.47 2.81 -2.89
C GLY A 200 -16.12 4.20 -2.93
N ARG A 201 -15.38 5.26 -3.33
CA ARG A 201 -15.96 6.60 -3.54
C ARG A 201 -16.71 6.70 -4.85
N ILE A 202 -16.25 6.03 -5.89
CA ILE A 202 -16.88 6.06 -7.21
C ILE A 202 -17.89 4.91 -7.38
N LEU A 203 -17.63 3.74 -6.77
CA LEU A 203 -18.47 2.55 -6.83
C LEU A 203 -19.64 2.57 -5.83
N ARG A 204 -20.05 3.73 -5.37
CA ARG A 204 -21.05 3.90 -4.34
C ARG A 204 -22.45 4.13 -4.93
N GLN A 205 -23.47 3.66 -4.20
CA GLN A 205 -24.86 3.98 -4.52
C GLN A 205 -25.09 5.49 -4.62
N GLY A 206 -25.94 5.91 -5.56
CA GLY A 206 -26.22 7.31 -5.82
C GLY A 206 -25.26 7.96 -6.85
N ASN A 207 -24.42 7.18 -7.51
CA ASN A 207 -23.76 7.62 -8.73
C ASN A 207 -24.76 7.51 -9.88
N GLU A 208 -24.94 8.61 -10.63
CA GLU A 208 -25.83 8.68 -11.78
C GLU A 208 -25.20 8.08 -13.05
N CYS A 209 -23.86 7.84 -13.03
CA CYS A 209 -23.16 7.20 -14.11
C CYS A 209 -23.34 5.69 -14.07
N GLU A 210 -23.77 5.08 -15.18
CA GLU A 210 -23.93 3.62 -15.28
C GLU A 210 -22.57 2.91 -15.32
N GLU A 211 -21.59 3.55 -15.97
CA GLU A 211 -20.22 3.06 -16.10
C GLU A 211 -19.24 4.09 -15.61
N VAL A 212 -18.23 3.61 -14.88
CA VAL A 212 -17.13 4.42 -14.36
C VAL A 212 -15.78 3.83 -14.75
N GLU A 213 -14.76 4.67 -14.81
CA GLU A 213 -13.40 4.26 -15.12
C GLU A 213 -12.49 4.46 -13.92
N VAL A 214 -11.66 3.47 -13.64
CA VAL A 214 -10.59 3.55 -12.63
C VAL A 214 -9.25 3.38 -13.32
N PHE A 215 -8.38 4.36 -13.14
CA PHE A 215 -7.04 4.40 -13.73
C PHE A 215 -5.99 4.17 -12.66
N ARG A 216 -5.02 3.30 -12.95
CA ARG A 216 -3.80 3.11 -12.16
C ARG A 216 -2.60 3.47 -13.02
N TYR A 217 -1.89 4.53 -12.63
CA TYR A 217 -0.68 4.97 -13.33
C TYR A 217 0.53 4.25 -12.75
N VAL A 218 1.30 3.61 -13.62
CA VAL A 218 2.43 2.77 -13.21
C VAL A 218 3.65 3.13 -14.05
N THR A 219 4.74 3.51 -13.41
CA THR A 219 6.03 3.65 -14.09
C THR A 219 6.71 2.29 -14.17
N GLU A 220 6.96 1.81 -15.39
CA GLU A 220 7.57 0.50 -15.64
C GLU A 220 8.97 0.40 -15.04
N GLY A 221 9.32 -0.79 -14.52
CA GLY A 221 10.64 -1.03 -13.93
C GLY A 221 10.96 -0.13 -12.72
N SER A 222 9.92 0.30 -11.99
CA SER A 222 10.05 1.17 -10.83
C SER A 222 9.38 0.59 -9.59
N PHE A 223 9.52 1.30 -8.47
CA PHE A 223 8.86 0.98 -7.21
C PHE A 223 7.33 0.90 -7.32
N ASP A 224 6.70 1.59 -8.26
CA ASP A 224 5.25 1.50 -8.47
C ASP A 224 4.79 0.11 -8.88
N SER A 225 5.47 -0.50 -9.87
CA SER A 225 5.11 -1.83 -10.37
C SER A 225 5.13 -2.84 -9.24
N TYR A 226 6.17 -2.78 -8.40
CA TYR A 226 6.31 -3.63 -7.24
C TYR A 226 5.20 -3.37 -6.21
N MET A 227 4.92 -2.11 -5.89
CA MET A 227 3.89 -1.74 -4.93
C MET A 227 2.51 -2.24 -5.34
N TRP A 228 2.11 -2.05 -6.60
CA TRP A 228 0.83 -2.55 -7.11
C TRP A 228 0.75 -4.06 -7.07
N GLN A 229 1.80 -4.77 -7.49
CA GLN A 229 1.85 -6.22 -7.45
C GLN A 229 1.72 -6.76 -6.01
N THR A 230 2.40 -6.14 -5.07
CA THR A 230 2.32 -6.51 -3.65
C THR A 230 0.94 -6.23 -3.07
N LEU A 231 0.32 -5.09 -3.41
CA LEU A 231 -1.05 -4.76 -3.00
C LEU A 231 -2.06 -5.80 -3.52
N GLU A 232 -1.93 -6.23 -4.77
CA GLU A 232 -2.81 -7.26 -5.36
C GLU A 232 -2.63 -8.62 -4.68
N THR A 233 -1.38 -9.00 -4.38
CA THR A 233 -1.09 -10.24 -3.67
C THR A 233 -1.68 -10.23 -2.27
N LYS A 234 -1.51 -9.14 -1.52
CA LYS A 234 -2.11 -8.96 -0.19
C LYS A 234 -3.65 -8.95 -0.23
N ALA A 235 -4.24 -8.23 -1.17
CA ALA A 235 -5.69 -8.19 -1.32
C ALA A 235 -6.27 -9.57 -1.61
N ARG A 236 -5.63 -10.34 -2.50
CA ARG A 236 -6.01 -11.72 -2.81
C ARG A 236 -5.94 -12.62 -1.58
N PHE A 237 -4.87 -12.50 -0.82
CA PHE A 237 -4.67 -13.24 0.42
C PHE A 237 -5.74 -12.92 1.47
N ILE A 238 -5.99 -11.63 1.73
CA ILE A 238 -7.06 -11.18 2.66
C ILE A 238 -8.41 -11.74 2.23
N ALA A 239 -8.73 -11.69 0.92
CA ALA A 239 -9.97 -12.23 0.39
C ALA A 239 -10.11 -13.75 0.59
N GLN A 240 -9.02 -14.52 0.47
CA GLN A 240 -8.99 -15.95 0.74
C GLN A 240 -9.27 -16.24 2.23
N VAL A 241 -8.60 -15.52 3.13
CA VAL A 241 -8.81 -15.67 4.58
C VAL A 241 -10.26 -15.34 4.96
N MET A 242 -10.82 -14.25 4.45
CA MET A 242 -12.19 -13.83 4.73
C MET A 242 -13.24 -14.81 4.20
N LYS A 243 -12.94 -15.58 3.16
CA LYS A 243 -13.81 -16.65 2.64
C LYS A 243 -13.74 -17.95 3.45
N GLY A 244 -12.84 -18.05 4.43
CA GLY A 244 -12.69 -19.24 5.29
C GLY A 244 -12.07 -20.43 4.59
N ASP A 245 -11.21 -20.20 3.61
CA ASP A 245 -10.51 -21.27 2.88
C ASP A 245 -9.50 -21.97 3.80
N GLN A 246 -9.82 -23.21 4.23
CA GLN A 246 -9.08 -23.94 5.26
C GLN A 246 -7.68 -24.44 4.81
N GLY A 247 -7.28 -24.12 3.59
CA GLY A 247 -5.96 -24.49 3.04
C GLY A 247 -4.78 -23.67 3.52
N ILE A 248 -5.02 -22.53 4.18
CA ILE A 248 -3.96 -21.59 4.57
C ILE A 248 -3.51 -21.87 6.01
N ARG A 249 -2.35 -22.51 6.17
CA ARG A 249 -1.80 -22.89 7.50
C ARG A 249 -0.91 -21.85 8.18
N SER A 250 -0.52 -20.79 7.49
CA SER A 250 0.31 -19.71 8.07
C SER A 250 0.03 -18.38 7.42
N LEU A 251 -0.19 -17.35 8.25
CA LEU A 251 -0.27 -15.94 7.87
C LEU A 251 1.10 -15.31 8.14
N GLU A 252 1.78 -14.88 7.11
CA GLU A 252 2.84 -13.89 7.27
C GLU A 252 2.23 -12.52 7.03
N ASP A 253 2.19 -11.74 8.11
CA ASP A 253 1.89 -10.31 8.02
C ASP A 253 3.11 -9.63 7.38
N VAL A 254 3.04 -9.46 6.06
CA VAL A 254 4.05 -8.71 5.33
C VAL A 254 3.78 -7.23 5.59
N GLU A 255 4.30 -6.72 6.71
CA GLU A 255 4.36 -5.28 6.93
C GLU A 255 5.18 -4.64 5.81
N LEU A 256 4.49 -3.93 4.93
CA LEU A 256 5.11 -3.12 3.88
C LEU A 256 5.58 -1.77 4.43
N ALA A 257 6.36 -1.79 5.50
CA ALA A 257 6.94 -0.55 6.01
C ALA A 257 8.13 -0.09 5.14
N ALA A 258 8.87 -1.03 4.56
CA ALA A 258 10.00 -0.74 3.68
C ALA A 258 10.30 -1.92 2.75
N LEU A 259 10.86 -1.65 1.58
CA LEU A 259 11.41 -2.68 0.70
C LEU A 259 12.69 -3.27 1.30
N SER A 260 12.85 -4.56 1.18
CA SER A 260 14.11 -5.23 1.53
C SER A 260 15.21 -4.89 0.51
N TYR A 261 16.48 -5.05 0.90
CA TYR A 261 17.60 -4.90 -0.01
C TYR A 261 17.46 -5.75 -1.29
N ALA A 262 17.00 -6.99 -1.15
CA ALA A 262 16.84 -7.92 -2.27
C ALA A 262 15.79 -7.40 -3.27
N GLU A 263 14.70 -6.83 -2.78
CA GLU A 263 13.64 -6.25 -3.61
C GLU A 263 14.11 -4.99 -4.34
N VAL A 264 14.85 -4.10 -3.67
CA VAL A 264 15.44 -2.92 -4.30
C VAL A 264 16.43 -3.32 -5.40
N LYS A 265 17.26 -4.32 -5.15
CA LYS A 265 18.21 -4.85 -6.14
C LYS A 265 17.52 -5.50 -7.33
N ALA A 266 16.43 -6.23 -7.09
CA ALA A 266 15.63 -6.85 -8.12
C ALA A 266 14.98 -5.82 -9.06
N LEU A 267 14.40 -4.77 -8.49
CA LEU A 267 13.84 -3.66 -9.26
C LEU A 267 14.88 -2.98 -10.15
N ALA A 268 16.08 -2.76 -9.63
CA ALA A 268 17.16 -2.13 -10.39
C ALA A 268 17.73 -3.01 -11.51
N SER A 269 17.70 -4.34 -11.32
CA SER A 269 18.18 -5.29 -12.35
C SER A 269 17.17 -5.51 -13.47
N GLY A 270 15.88 -5.19 -13.24
CA GLY A 270 14.79 -5.48 -14.16
C GLY A 270 14.54 -6.98 -14.38
N ASN A 271 15.17 -7.85 -13.56
CA ASN A 271 15.08 -9.29 -13.69
C ASN A 271 14.13 -9.89 -12.63
N PRO A 272 12.94 -10.40 -13.02
CA PRO A 272 11.98 -10.98 -12.08
C PRO A 272 12.53 -12.20 -11.31
N LEU A 273 13.49 -12.92 -11.86
CA LEU A 273 14.12 -14.06 -11.19
C LEU A 273 14.91 -13.67 -9.93
N VAL A 274 15.34 -12.41 -9.81
CA VAL A 274 16.02 -11.91 -8.60
C VAL A 274 15.02 -11.80 -7.44
N ILE A 275 13.77 -11.42 -7.72
CA ILE A 275 12.69 -11.37 -6.71
C ILE A 275 12.34 -12.79 -6.28
N GLU A 276 12.17 -13.70 -7.24
CA GLU A 276 11.87 -15.09 -6.97
C GLU A 276 12.97 -15.76 -6.13
N LYS A 277 14.23 -15.55 -6.49
CA LYS A 277 15.38 -16.02 -5.72
C LYS A 277 15.37 -15.48 -4.30
N ALA A 278 15.14 -14.18 -4.12
CA ALA A 278 15.08 -13.56 -2.78
C ALA A 278 13.95 -14.15 -1.92
N GLY A 279 12.79 -14.44 -2.52
CA GLY A 279 11.69 -15.12 -1.86
C GLY A 279 12.06 -16.52 -1.39
N VAL A 280 12.69 -17.29 -2.28
CA VAL A 280 13.17 -18.65 -1.94
C VAL A 280 14.26 -18.63 -0.87
N ASP A 281 15.22 -17.70 -0.96
CA ASP A 281 16.28 -17.54 0.03
C ASP A 281 15.71 -17.19 1.42
N ALA A 282 14.69 -16.33 1.49
CA ALA A 282 13.99 -15.98 2.73
C ALA A 282 13.24 -17.18 3.32
N GLU A 283 12.56 -17.98 2.46
CA GLU A 283 11.86 -19.19 2.88
C GLU A 283 12.83 -20.26 3.42
N VAL A 284 13.97 -20.46 2.75
CA VAL A 284 15.04 -21.35 3.21
C VAL A 284 15.58 -20.91 4.57
N ALA A 285 15.84 -19.61 4.77
CA ALA A 285 16.31 -19.08 6.04
C ALA A 285 15.29 -19.32 7.17
N LYS A 286 13.99 -19.10 6.89
CA LYS A 286 12.90 -19.38 7.83
C LYS A 286 12.81 -20.84 8.20
N LEU A 287 12.79 -21.72 7.20
CA LEU A 287 12.74 -23.18 7.43
C LEU A 287 13.95 -23.68 8.21
N SER A 288 15.13 -23.12 7.94
CA SER A 288 16.36 -23.43 8.69
C SER A 288 16.26 -23.02 10.16
N THR A 289 15.67 -21.85 10.44
CA THR A 289 15.42 -21.39 11.79
C THR A 289 14.40 -22.30 12.51
N LEU A 290 13.28 -22.60 11.87
CA LEU A 290 12.25 -23.50 12.41
C LEU A 290 12.81 -24.90 12.67
N PHE A 291 13.63 -25.43 11.76
CA PHE A 291 14.30 -26.71 11.93
C PHE A 291 15.27 -26.69 13.13
N SER A 292 16.00 -25.60 13.31
CA SER A 292 16.90 -25.44 14.47
C SER A 292 16.12 -25.40 15.78
N VAL A 293 15.01 -24.65 15.83
CA VAL A 293 14.11 -24.59 17.02
C VAL A 293 13.52 -25.98 17.31
N TRP A 294 12.98 -26.64 16.28
CA TRP A 294 12.42 -27.98 16.42
C TRP A 294 13.45 -28.98 16.94
N ARG A 295 14.67 -28.96 16.40
CA ARG A 295 15.76 -29.83 16.83
C ARG A 295 16.12 -29.58 18.29
N ASN A 296 16.23 -28.32 18.72
CA ASN A 296 16.53 -27.97 20.11
C ASN A 296 15.42 -28.41 21.06
N GLN A 297 14.16 -28.26 20.65
CA GLN A 297 13.00 -28.70 21.43
C GLN A 297 12.93 -30.23 21.54
N ARG A 298 13.26 -30.93 20.47
CA ARG A 298 13.38 -32.38 20.49
C ARG A 298 14.43 -32.85 21.47
N TYR A 299 15.63 -32.27 21.51
CA TYR A 299 16.67 -32.61 22.49
C TYR A 299 16.23 -32.29 23.92
N ALA A 300 15.55 -31.17 24.15
CA ALA A 300 15.00 -30.84 25.45
C ALA A 300 13.97 -31.88 25.91
N ASN A 301 13.05 -32.27 25.05
CA ASN A 301 12.02 -33.27 25.35
C ASN A 301 12.65 -34.67 25.58
N GLU A 302 13.63 -35.10 24.79
CA GLU A 302 14.36 -36.35 24.98
C GLU A 302 15.09 -36.37 26.35
N SER A 303 15.70 -35.24 26.73
CA SER A 303 16.34 -35.07 28.03
C SER A 303 15.32 -35.12 29.18
N GLU A 304 14.16 -34.52 29.02
CA GLU A 304 13.08 -34.50 30.00
C GLU A 304 12.49 -35.91 30.16
N VAL A 305 12.20 -36.61 29.07
CA VAL A 305 11.74 -38.01 29.09
C VAL A 305 12.76 -38.90 29.85
N GLY A 306 14.06 -38.69 29.63
CA GLY A 306 15.09 -39.44 30.37
C GLY A 306 15.12 -39.17 31.87
N ARG A 307 14.66 -37.96 32.32
CA ARG A 307 14.57 -37.60 33.75
C ARG A 307 13.28 -38.04 34.42
N LEU A 308 12.20 -38.21 33.67
CA LEU A 308 10.88 -38.55 34.22
C LEU A 308 10.89 -39.81 35.12
N PRO A 309 11.53 -40.92 34.76
CA PRO A 309 11.53 -42.12 35.62
C PRO A 309 12.10 -41.84 37.05
N MET A 310 13.21 -41.13 37.13
CA MET A 310 13.78 -40.74 38.43
C MET A 310 12.90 -39.79 39.24
N MET A 311 12.24 -38.86 38.54
CA MET A 311 11.29 -37.93 39.18
C MET A 311 10.05 -38.67 39.69
N ILE A 312 9.52 -39.61 38.91
CA ILE A 312 8.38 -40.45 39.32
C ILE A 312 8.74 -41.25 40.56
N GLU A 313 9.86 -41.95 40.56
CA GLU A 313 10.33 -42.73 41.72
C GLU A 313 10.51 -41.84 42.98
N ALA A 314 11.07 -40.66 42.80
CA ALA A 314 11.24 -39.70 43.93
C ALA A 314 9.89 -39.20 44.47
N LEU A 315 8.93 -38.97 43.60
CA LEU A 315 7.57 -38.53 43.97
C LEU A 315 6.79 -39.68 44.63
N GLU A 316 6.90 -40.91 44.15
CA GLU A 316 6.27 -42.08 44.74
C GLU A 316 6.79 -42.32 46.18
N LYS A 317 8.11 -42.18 46.41
CA LYS A 317 8.70 -42.24 47.76
C LYS A 317 8.15 -41.15 48.67
N LYS A 318 7.98 -39.91 48.15
CA LYS A 318 7.39 -38.82 48.95
C LYS A 318 5.92 -39.06 49.27
N VAL A 319 5.13 -39.55 48.30
CA VAL A 319 3.71 -39.89 48.50
C VAL A 319 3.59 -40.98 49.57
N ALA A 320 4.41 -42.04 49.50
CA ALA A 320 4.42 -43.11 50.51
C ALA A 320 4.76 -42.58 51.90
N LEU A 321 5.74 -41.64 51.96
CA LEU A 321 6.13 -41.03 53.31
C LEU A 321 4.96 -40.18 53.83
N TYR A 322 4.32 -39.36 53.03
CA TYR A 322 3.19 -38.53 53.46
C TYR A 322 1.96 -39.37 53.85
N ALA A 323 1.70 -40.46 53.11
CA ALA A 323 0.63 -41.41 53.48
C ALA A 323 0.90 -42.07 54.81
N TRP A 324 2.16 -42.43 55.10
CA TRP A 324 2.57 -42.99 56.35
C TRP A 324 2.43 -41.98 57.52
N ASP A 325 2.84 -40.71 57.32
CA ASP A 325 2.67 -39.63 58.29
C ASP A 325 1.18 -39.33 58.53
N ALA A 326 0.36 -39.28 57.52
CA ALA A 326 -1.09 -39.03 57.59
C ALA A 326 -1.80 -40.14 58.42
N ALA A 327 -1.38 -41.40 58.27
CA ALA A 327 -1.95 -42.53 59.00
C ALA A 327 -1.59 -42.49 60.53
N ARG A 328 -0.60 -41.71 60.94
CA ARG A 328 -0.15 -41.55 62.35
C ARG A 328 -0.80 -40.34 63.03
N ILE A 329 -1.39 -39.47 62.30
CA ILE A 329 -2.14 -38.34 62.89
C ILE A 329 -3.50 -38.91 63.36
N GLU A 330 -3.58 -39.28 64.63
CA GLU A 330 -4.87 -39.63 65.24
C GLU A 330 -5.82 -38.43 65.16
N PRO A 331 -7.10 -38.59 64.74
CA PRO A 331 -8.06 -37.51 64.81
C PRO A 331 -8.21 -37.11 66.28
N GLN A 332 -7.80 -35.88 66.62
CA GLN A 332 -8.19 -35.29 67.87
C GLN A 332 -9.69 -35.16 67.90
N THR A 333 -10.35 -36.11 68.51
CA THR A 333 -11.77 -36.00 68.86
C THR A 333 -11.91 -34.87 69.87
N MET A 334 -12.57 -33.74 69.40
CA MET A 334 -13.20 -32.77 70.32
C MET A 334 -14.38 -33.39 71.00
#